data_355de579e9d7ddb4a054cec667076dc2
#
_entry.id   355de579e9d7ddb4a054cec667076dc2
#
_cell.length_a   1.000
_cell.length_b   1.000
_cell.length_c   1.000
_cell.angle_alpha   90.00
_cell.angle_beta   90.00
_cell.angle_gamma   90.00
#
_symmetry.space_group_name_H-M   'P 1'
#
loop_
_entity.id
_entity.type
_entity.pdbx_description
1 polymer ?
#
loop_
_entity_poly.entity_id
_entity_poly.type
_entity_poly.pdbx_seq_one_letter_code
_entity_poly.pdbx_strand_id
1 'polypeptide(L)'
;MKLICLTCNHSSFKPLIFHPEGVSLIVGDASKKEASSNGVGKTLALKLVHHCLGASKDGGLAKSIPDWVFSLEFELNGTTHVISRRGDGNEIKLDGISLSITKLRSWLDDFGPFNISKEAYGITFRSLYSRFARVRRSDRNDPVVLTREQDYEALTRTLYLLGVDISLVTKKVDLRNKQIEIDTIKKLLKSRDERLQQLLLGGVRPDAYLKKLQTEITEISENLKDMKIADDYEDVKSQADKLTLDLRQKESEIAVIEYQLRGIEASLKQRPDISKEALSSFYEGLSDVFKPEALKHFEDVETFHYSLAKKRQQRLTRDRERLMSKRDECEAQRAAIAQGRDSSLQYLSGKKALDDYEAVVRKLAFKERDAKRLIAFIEGDRGLQHEAINVKKEMVEQDARTEDYLETLPVEWVDEKFRALVGELYPQEAAGVGLDNNTKENKLRYNLSVDVQGQDSDGINAARIVCFDWIIFMYGANHNMGHLWHDNGLFDHIDPRQRAKWLSLVMSALKDSGKQCIISLNTENYSSMLSLLGEEESISAQDSVIASLFGDAPEHKLLGIQI
;
A
#
# COMPACT_ATOMS: atom_id res chain seq x y z
N MET A 1 -23.71 0.94 11.05
CA MET A 1 -23.16 1.75 12.19
C MET A 1 -23.83 3.11 12.16
N LYS A 2 -24.59 3.48 13.21
CA LYS A 2 -25.22 4.80 13.41
C LYS A 2 -24.59 5.47 14.63
N LEU A 3 -24.40 6.79 14.59
CA LEU A 3 -23.90 7.54 15.74
C LEU A 3 -25.09 7.91 16.67
N ILE A 4 -24.91 7.72 17.98
CA ILE A 4 -25.92 8.09 18.99
C ILE A 4 -25.50 9.39 19.67
N CYS A 5 -24.36 9.39 20.34
CA CYS A 5 -23.85 10.61 20.94
C CYS A 5 -22.31 10.61 21.06
N LEU A 6 -21.75 11.81 21.06
CA LEU A 6 -20.36 12.09 21.40
C LEU A 6 -20.31 12.92 22.69
N THR A 7 -19.68 12.37 23.72
CA THR A 7 -19.58 12.99 25.06
C THR A 7 -18.13 13.07 25.52
N CYS A 8 -17.91 13.76 26.64
CA CYS A 8 -16.60 13.85 27.27
C CYS A 8 -16.77 13.84 28.80
N ASN A 9 -15.75 13.39 29.53
CA ASN A 9 -15.71 13.45 30.98
C ASN A 9 -15.55 14.87 31.56
N HIS A 10 -15.32 15.86 30.73
CA HIS A 10 -15.14 17.27 31.13
C HIS A 10 -16.45 18.05 30.96
N SER A 11 -16.90 18.76 32.01
CA SER A 11 -18.20 19.45 32.04
C SER A 11 -18.33 20.61 31.06
N SER A 12 -17.21 21.17 30.58
CA SER A 12 -17.24 22.26 29.58
C SER A 12 -17.53 21.77 28.17
N PHE A 13 -17.35 20.47 27.91
CA PHE A 13 -17.61 19.91 26.59
C PHE A 13 -19.10 19.92 26.27
N LYS A 14 -19.47 20.37 25.07
CA LYS A 14 -20.84 20.33 24.59
C LYS A 14 -21.14 18.96 23.99
N PRO A 15 -21.98 18.11 24.64
CA PRO A 15 -22.36 16.82 24.08
C PRO A 15 -23.05 16.99 22.73
N LEU A 16 -22.71 16.10 21.77
CA LEU A 16 -23.42 16.04 20.50
C LEU A 16 -24.30 14.80 20.51
N ILE A 17 -25.61 15.03 20.43
CA ILE A 17 -26.61 13.96 20.33
C ILE A 17 -27.11 13.95 18.89
N PHE A 18 -26.86 12.87 18.18
CA PHE A 18 -27.23 12.72 16.77
C PHE A 18 -28.66 12.23 16.64
N HIS A 19 -29.40 12.73 15.66
CA HIS A 19 -30.71 12.17 15.36
C HIS A 19 -30.59 10.70 14.96
N PRO A 20 -31.48 9.83 15.40
CA PRO A 20 -31.41 8.39 15.13
C PRO A 20 -31.53 8.06 13.63
N GLU A 21 -32.15 8.94 12.86
CA GLU A 21 -32.24 8.93 11.40
C GLU A 21 -32.42 10.36 10.87
N GLY A 22 -32.25 10.57 9.58
CA GLY A 22 -32.37 11.87 8.95
C GLY A 22 -31.10 12.72 9.05
N VAL A 23 -31.29 14.04 9.09
CA VAL A 23 -30.19 15.00 9.07
C VAL A 23 -29.87 15.48 10.48
N SER A 24 -28.57 15.62 10.78
CA SER A 24 -28.04 16.28 11.97
C SER A 24 -27.13 17.43 11.56
N LEU A 25 -27.49 18.65 11.90
CA LEU A 25 -26.74 19.86 11.54
C LEU A 25 -25.90 20.35 12.72
N ILE A 26 -24.61 20.64 12.46
CA ILE A 26 -23.73 21.33 13.41
C ILE A 26 -23.40 22.69 12.81
N VAL A 27 -23.98 23.75 13.37
CA VAL A 27 -23.81 25.10 12.86
C VAL A 27 -22.75 25.84 13.68
N GLY A 28 -21.85 26.53 13.04
CA GLY A 28 -20.81 27.29 13.74
C GLY A 28 -20.66 28.70 13.20
N ASP A 29 -20.62 29.68 14.09
CA ASP A 29 -20.52 31.10 13.76
C ASP A 29 -19.23 31.75 14.26
N ALA A 30 -18.79 32.76 13.50
CA ALA A 30 -17.83 33.75 13.96
C ALA A 30 -18.61 34.98 14.46
N SER A 31 -18.70 35.14 15.73
CA SER A 31 -19.50 36.18 16.40
C SER A 31 -19.12 37.65 16.09
N LYS A 32 -18.05 37.88 15.36
CA LYS A 32 -17.64 39.18 14.84
C LYS A 32 -17.15 39.04 13.39
N LYS A 33 -17.47 40.04 12.54
CA LYS A 33 -17.03 40.11 11.15
C LYS A 33 -15.49 40.00 11.01
N GLU A 34 -14.75 40.25 12.07
CA GLU A 34 -13.28 40.15 12.14
C GLU A 34 -12.78 38.83 12.78
N ALA A 35 -13.65 38.01 13.36
CA ALA A 35 -13.27 36.73 13.97
C ALA A 35 -13.51 35.58 12.99
N SER A 36 -12.52 34.71 12.86
CA SER A 36 -12.64 33.54 12.00
C SER A 36 -13.68 32.55 12.55
N SER A 37 -14.62 32.09 11.73
CA SER A 37 -15.51 30.94 12.04
C SER A 37 -14.73 29.62 12.15
N ASN A 38 -13.43 29.68 11.85
CA ASN A 38 -12.51 28.58 12.01
C ASN A 38 -12.10 28.46 13.49
N GLY A 39 -12.24 27.28 14.07
CA GLY A 39 -11.81 27.01 15.45
C GLY A 39 -12.93 26.92 16.49
N VAL A 40 -14.22 27.03 16.10
CA VAL A 40 -15.34 26.82 17.03
C VAL A 40 -15.56 25.33 17.38
N GLY A 41 -14.98 24.40 16.62
CA GLY A 41 -15.03 22.97 16.94
C GLY A 41 -15.78 22.08 15.94
N LYS A 42 -16.32 22.61 14.83
CA LYS A 42 -17.04 21.80 13.81
C LYS A 42 -16.20 20.62 13.28
N THR A 43 -15.06 20.92 12.68
CA THR A 43 -14.12 19.89 12.20
C THR A 43 -13.53 19.07 13.35
N LEU A 44 -13.41 19.65 14.55
CA LEU A 44 -12.95 18.92 15.73
C LEU A 44 -13.95 17.86 16.16
N ALA A 45 -15.28 18.12 16.08
CA ALA A 45 -16.30 17.12 16.35
C ALA A 45 -16.10 15.87 15.48
N LEU A 46 -15.91 16.06 14.18
CA LEU A 46 -15.61 14.99 13.25
C LEU A 46 -14.28 14.28 13.59
N LYS A 47 -13.23 15.03 13.92
CA LYS A 47 -11.94 14.48 14.38
C LYS A 47 -12.08 13.63 15.65
N LEU A 48 -12.91 14.05 16.61
CA LEU A 48 -13.15 13.31 17.84
C LEU A 48 -13.89 11.99 17.59
N VAL A 49 -14.84 11.96 16.66
CA VAL A 49 -15.46 10.71 16.20
C VAL A 49 -14.39 9.79 15.57
N HIS A 50 -13.53 10.33 14.71
CA HIS A 50 -12.40 9.55 14.18
C HIS A 50 -11.41 9.10 15.27
N HIS A 51 -11.18 9.93 16.30
CA HIS A 51 -10.33 9.58 17.44
C HIS A 51 -10.90 8.38 18.19
N CYS A 52 -12.18 8.39 18.55
CA CYS A 52 -12.83 7.26 19.22
C CYS A 52 -12.83 6.00 18.35
N LEU A 53 -13.09 6.13 17.03
CA LEU A 53 -13.09 5.00 16.09
C LEU A 53 -11.67 4.63 15.58
N GLY A 54 -10.64 4.81 16.35
CA GLY A 54 -9.35 4.20 16.12
C GLY A 54 -8.37 4.96 15.22
N ALA A 55 -8.53 6.30 15.01
CA ALA A 55 -7.53 7.13 14.35
C ALA A 55 -6.18 7.14 15.09
N SER A 56 -5.10 7.47 14.39
CA SER A 56 -3.80 7.70 15.02
C SER A 56 -3.89 8.77 16.11
N LYS A 57 -2.93 8.78 16.99
CA LYS A 57 -2.80 9.78 18.05
C LYS A 57 -2.78 11.18 17.43
N ASP A 58 -3.69 12.02 17.88
CA ASP A 58 -3.72 13.45 17.53
C ASP A 58 -2.74 14.22 18.42
N GLY A 59 -1.74 14.85 17.81
CA GLY A 59 -0.73 15.62 18.54
C GLY A 59 -1.31 16.84 19.24
N GLY A 60 -2.35 17.46 18.70
CA GLY A 60 -3.05 18.61 19.27
C GLY A 60 -3.81 18.21 20.53
N LEU A 61 -4.64 17.18 20.44
CA LEU A 61 -5.37 16.63 21.60
C LEU A 61 -4.41 16.17 22.69
N ALA A 62 -3.38 15.42 22.33
CA ALA A 62 -2.40 14.89 23.26
C ALA A 62 -1.60 15.99 24.00
N LYS A 63 -1.39 17.15 23.38
CA LYS A 63 -0.69 18.30 23.98
C LYS A 63 -1.61 19.16 24.83
N SER A 64 -2.82 19.43 24.34
CA SER A 64 -3.71 20.44 24.95
C SER A 64 -4.65 19.87 26.01
N ILE A 65 -5.17 18.65 25.79
CA ILE A 65 -6.17 18.01 26.65
C ILE A 65 -5.89 16.49 26.81
N PRO A 66 -4.68 16.11 27.27
CA PRO A 66 -4.27 14.71 27.32
C PRO A 66 -5.17 13.83 28.18
N ASP A 67 -5.73 14.40 29.25
CA ASP A 67 -6.50 13.67 30.28
C ASP A 67 -8.00 13.62 30.00
N TRP A 68 -8.47 14.33 29.00
CA TRP A 68 -9.89 14.28 28.63
C TRP A 68 -10.23 12.92 28.02
N VAL A 69 -11.37 12.37 28.41
CA VAL A 69 -11.84 11.08 27.88
C VAL A 69 -13.07 11.37 27.02
N PHE A 70 -12.93 11.12 25.74
CA PHE A 70 -14.02 11.24 24.78
C PHE A 70 -14.70 9.89 24.61
N SER A 71 -16.03 9.88 24.68
CA SER A 71 -16.85 8.69 24.54
C SER A 71 -17.80 8.83 23.36
N LEU A 72 -17.72 7.89 22.44
CA LEU A 72 -18.61 7.76 21.30
C LEU A 72 -19.54 6.58 21.51
N GLU A 73 -20.83 6.87 21.59
CA GLU A 73 -21.87 5.87 21.59
C GLU A 73 -22.44 5.71 20.19
N PHE A 74 -22.58 4.49 19.72
CA PHE A 74 -23.07 4.17 18.39
C PHE A 74 -23.79 2.83 18.37
N GLU A 75 -24.73 2.71 17.46
CA GLU A 75 -25.43 1.45 17.17
C GLU A 75 -24.72 0.71 16.04
N LEU A 76 -24.49 -0.58 16.23
CA LEU A 76 -23.93 -1.47 15.23
C LEU A 76 -24.71 -2.80 15.23
N ASN A 77 -25.32 -3.15 14.10
CA ASN A 77 -26.14 -4.37 13.95
C ASN A 77 -27.23 -4.53 15.05
N GLY A 78 -27.86 -3.42 15.42
CA GLY A 78 -28.92 -3.40 16.45
C GLY A 78 -28.41 -3.43 17.89
N THR A 79 -27.11 -3.41 18.12
CA THR A 79 -26.49 -3.36 19.45
C THR A 79 -25.81 -2.01 19.66
N THR A 80 -26.02 -1.42 20.84
CA THR A 80 -25.34 -0.18 21.23
C THR A 80 -23.98 -0.49 21.80
N HIS A 81 -22.96 0.22 21.33
CA HIS A 81 -21.58 0.13 21.79
C HIS A 81 -21.06 1.50 22.21
N VAL A 82 -20.15 1.52 23.15
CA VAL A 82 -19.47 2.73 23.62
C VAL A 82 -17.96 2.56 23.52
N ILE A 83 -17.34 3.42 22.72
CA ILE A 83 -15.88 3.54 22.69
C ILE A 83 -15.48 4.80 23.43
N SER A 84 -14.70 4.62 24.50
CA SER A 84 -14.09 5.74 25.22
C SER A 84 -12.60 5.78 24.97
N ARG A 85 -12.08 6.96 24.65
CA ARG A 85 -10.64 7.15 24.40
C ARG A 85 -10.12 8.43 25.01
N ARG A 86 -9.00 8.35 25.70
CA ARG A 86 -8.29 9.47 26.28
C ARG A 86 -7.66 10.37 25.20
N GLY A 87 -7.57 11.66 25.44
CA GLY A 87 -7.04 12.63 24.49
C GLY A 87 -5.57 12.37 24.08
N ASP A 88 -4.77 11.80 24.98
CA ASP A 88 -3.41 11.34 24.66
C ASP A 88 -3.37 10.07 23.78
N GLY A 89 -4.54 9.46 23.55
CA GLY A 89 -4.69 8.28 22.70
C GLY A 89 -4.29 6.95 23.32
N ASN A 90 -3.82 6.92 24.57
CA ASN A 90 -3.23 5.73 25.19
C ASN A 90 -4.26 4.82 25.86
N GLU A 91 -5.27 5.37 26.52
CA GLU A 91 -6.30 4.60 27.19
C GLU A 91 -7.54 4.49 26.30
N ILE A 92 -7.93 3.26 25.99
CA ILE A 92 -9.07 2.95 25.13
C ILE A 92 -9.93 1.90 25.83
N LYS A 93 -11.24 2.14 25.86
CA LYS A 93 -12.22 1.17 26.36
C LYS A 93 -13.31 0.97 25.32
N LEU A 94 -13.69 -0.27 25.09
CA LEU A 94 -14.87 -0.68 24.33
C LEU A 94 -15.82 -1.35 25.31
N ASP A 95 -17.02 -0.81 25.48
CA ASP A 95 -18.05 -1.30 26.40
C ASP A 95 -17.51 -1.52 27.82
N GLY A 96 -16.67 -0.58 28.26
CA GLY A 96 -16.02 -0.61 29.58
C GLY A 96 -14.76 -1.48 29.66
N ILE A 97 -14.47 -2.32 28.66
CA ILE A 97 -13.30 -3.21 28.62
C ILE A 97 -12.11 -2.48 28.02
N SER A 98 -11.00 -2.43 28.77
CA SER A 98 -9.74 -1.83 28.28
C SER A 98 -9.10 -2.69 27.21
N LEU A 99 -8.66 -2.07 26.10
CA LEU A 99 -7.99 -2.75 25.00
C LEU A 99 -6.93 -1.86 24.33
N SER A 100 -6.03 -2.51 23.61
CA SER A 100 -5.05 -1.79 22.81
C SER A 100 -5.70 -1.24 21.54
N ILE A 101 -5.07 -0.23 20.96
CA ILE A 101 -5.48 0.33 19.66
C ILE A 101 -5.55 -0.76 18.57
N THR A 102 -4.62 -1.72 18.63
CA THR A 102 -4.56 -2.88 17.73
C THR A 102 -5.80 -3.75 17.87
N LYS A 103 -6.21 -4.07 19.08
CA LYS A 103 -7.42 -4.87 19.31
C LYS A 103 -8.70 -4.14 18.93
N LEU A 104 -8.79 -2.83 19.18
CA LEU A 104 -9.93 -2.03 18.77
C LEU A 104 -10.11 -2.05 17.24
N ARG A 105 -9.02 -1.88 16.49
CA ARG A 105 -9.04 -1.90 15.02
C ARG A 105 -9.44 -3.25 14.46
N SER A 106 -8.90 -4.37 15.01
CA SER A 106 -9.35 -5.72 14.62
C SER A 106 -10.83 -5.92 14.88
N TRP A 107 -11.31 -5.46 16.03
CA TRP A 107 -12.72 -5.56 16.36
C TRP A 107 -13.60 -4.83 15.36
N LEU A 108 -13.19 -3.63 14.93
CA LEU A 108 -13.93 -2.87 13.91
C LEU A 108 -13.79 -3.47 12.49
N ASP A 109 -12.67 -4.13 12.21
CA ASP A 109 -12.50 -4.87 10.95
C ASP A 109 -13.39 -6.12 10.93
N ASP A 110 -13.49 -6.83 12.06
CA ASP A 110 -14.23 -8.09 12.16
C ASP A 110 -15.74 -7.88 12.36
N PHE A 111 -16.13 -6.87 13.13
CA PHE A 111 -17.52 -6.63 13.54
C PHE A 111 -18.08 -5.30 13.06
N GLY A 112 -17.28 -4.44 12.45
CA GLY A 112 -17.69 -3.12 11.96
C GLY A 112 -18.69 -3.17 10.81
N PRO A 113 -19.04 -2.00 10.26
CA PRO A 113 -20.08 -1.90 9.24
C PRO A 113 -19.64 -2.35 7.85
N PHE A 114 -18.37 -2.73 7.66
CA PHE A 114 -17.83 -3.17 6.39
C PHE A 114 -17.72 -4.69 6.37
N ASN A 115 -18.16 -5.31 5.29
CA ASN A 115 -18.04 -6.75 5.09
C ASN A 115 -16.63 -7.10 4.57
N ILE A 116 -15.62 -6.96 5.45
CA ILE A 116 -14.21 -7.11 5.07
C ILE A 116 -13.87 -8.59 4.95
N SER A 117 -13.61 -9.05 3.71
CA SER A 117 -13.07 -10.38 3.45
C SER A 117 -11.60 -10.45 3.87
N LYS A 118 -11.18 -11.55 4.49
CA LYS A 118 -9.76 -11.81 4.85
C LYS A 118 -8.84 -11.85 3.62
N GLU A 119 -9.39 -12.06 2.44
CA GLU A 119 -8.70 -12.11 1.16
C GLU A 119 -8.57 -10.71 0.52
N ALA A 120 -9.33 -9.73 0.99
CA ALA A 120 -9.30 -8.35 0.49
C ALA A 120 -8.09 -7.60 1.04
N TYR A 121 -6.95 -7.79 0.41
CA TYR A 121 -5.68 -7.21 0.82
C TYR A 121 -5.73 -5.67 0.86
N GLY A 122 -5.35 -5.08 2.00
CA GLY A 122 -5.30 -3.63 2.17
C GLY A 122 -6.65 -2.93 2.37
N ILE A 123 -7.75 -3.68 2.50
CA ILE A 123 -9.07 -3.17 2.83
C ILE A 123 -9.34 -3.33 4.32
N THR A 124 -9.82 -2.25 4.95
CA THR A 124 -9.94 -2.14 6.40
C THR A 124 -11.02 -1.15 6.75
N PHE A 125 -11.58 -1.26 7.94
CA PHE A 125 -12.49 -0.24 8.47
C PHE A 125 -11.91 1.16 8.26
N ARG A 126 -10.68 1.38 8.68
CA ARG A 126 -10.04 2.69 8.60
C ARG A 126 -9.75 3.17 7.17
N SER A 127 -9.38 2.26 6.27
CA SER A 127 -9.16 2.60 4.88
C SER A 127 -10.44 2.96 4.12
N LEU A 128 -11.60 2.44 4.57
CA LEU A 128 -12.91 2.70 3.95
C LEU A 128 -13.64 3.86 4.61
N TYR A 129 -13.56 4.00 5.93
CA TYR A 129 -14.36 4.94 6.72
C TYR A 129 -14.22 6.40 6.27
N SER A 130 -13.05 6.79 5.79
CA SER A 130 -12.81 8.17 5.35
C SER A 130 -13.64 8.62 4.15
N ARG A 131 -14.21 7.68 3.39
CA ARG A 131 -15.14 7.98 2.30
C ARG A 131 -16.53 8.34 2.80
N PHE A 132 -16.82 8.00 4.04
CA PHE A 132 -18.07 8.36 4.74
C PHE A 132 -17.91 9.58 5.67
N ALA A 133 -16.66 10.03 5.88
CA ALA A 133 -16.35 11.09 6.83
C ALA A 133 -15.01 11.75 6.47
N ARG A 134 -15.01 12.65 5.46
CA ARG A 134 -13.81 13.34 4.97
C ARG A 134 -13.39 14.46 5.90
N VAL A 135 -12.26 14.32 6.58
CA VAL A 135 -11.78 15.31 7.57
C VAL A 135 -10.80 16.30 6.99
N ARG A 136 -9.90 15.85 6.11
CA ARG A 136 -8.81 16.69 5.62
C ARG A 136 -9.27 17.59 4.48
N ARG A 137 -8.71 18.80 4.43
CA ARG A 137 -8.96 19.72 3.31
C ARG A 137 -8.58 19.10 1.97
N SER A 138 -7.46 18.38 1.91
CA SER A 138 -6.99 17.71 0.70
C SER A 138 -7.85 16.52 0.26
N ASP A 139 -8.64 15.91 1.16
CA ASP A 139 -9.58 14.84 0.82
C ASP A 139 -10.82 15.36 0.06
N ARG A 140 -10.91 16.68 -0.14
CA ARG A 140 -12.01 17.37 -0.81
C ARG A 140 -11.69 17.76 -2.25
N ASN A 141 -10.60 17.24 -2.80
CA ASN A 141 -10.16 17.57 -4.16
C ASN A 141 -10.56 16.50 -5.19
N ASP A 142 -10.70 15.25 -4.75
CA ASP A 142 -11.00 14.11 -5.63
C ASP A 142 -12.04 13.18 -4.98
N PRO A 143 -13.03 12.68 -5.74
CA PRO A 143 -14.03 11.76 -5.22
C PRO A 143 -13.45 10.37 -4.89
N VAL A 144 -12.42 9.92 -5.61
CA VAL A 144 -11.84 8.57 -5.53
C VAL A 144 -10.60 8.54 -4.66
N VAL A 145 -9.66 9.48 -4.88
CA VAL A 145 -8.34 9.49 -4.23
C VAL A 145 -8.37 10.36 -2.99
N LEU A 146 -8.13 9.75 -1.83
CA LEU A 146 -7.97 10.47 -0.58
C LEU A 146 -6.49 10.75 -0.30
N THR A 147 -6.22 11.73 0.54
CA THR A 147 -4.85 12.13 0.91
C THR A 147 -4.05 10.95 1.44
N ARG A 148 -2.85 10.76 0.87
CA ARG A 148 -1.88 9.73 1.26
C ARG A 148 -2.25 8.30 0.85
N GLU A 149 -3.27 8.11 0.06
CA GLU A 149 -3.49 6.85 -0.64
C GLU A 149 -2.64 6.81 -1.92
N GLN A 150 -2.14 5.65 -2.26
CA GLN A 150 -1.63 5.40 -3.60
C GLN A 150 -2.81 5.17 -4.55
N ASP A 151 -2.68 5.57 -5.81
CA ASP A 151 -3.79 5.51 -6.77
C ASP A 151 -4.44 4.12 -6.85
N TYR A 152 -3.65 3.04 -6.81
CA TYR A 152 -4.19 1.68 -6.84
C TYR A 152 -4.92 1.29 -5.55
N GLU A 153 -4.51 1.83 -4.39
CA GLU A 153 -5.21 1.60 -3.12
C GLU A 153 -6.53 2.34 -3.08
N ALA A 154 -6.54 3.61 -3.52
CA ALA A 154 -7.72 4.43 -3.62
C ALA A 154 -8.75 3.79 -4.56
N LEU A 155 -8.29 3.35 -5.74
CA LEU A 155 -9.11 2.62 -6.70
C LEU A 155 -9.69 1.34 -6.10
N THR A 156 -8.86 0.49 -5.49
CA THR A 156 -9.30 -0.79 -4.90
C THR A 156 -10.37 -0.58 -3.83
N ARG A 157 -10.18 0.39 -2.94
CA ARG A 157 -11.12 0.72 -1.86
C ARG A 157 -12.45 1.24 -2.39
N THR A 158 -12.40 2.11 -3.39
CA THR A 158 -13.60 2.66 -4.02
C THR A 158 -14.36 1.59 -4.79
N LEU A 159 -13.68 0.80 -5.62
CA LEU A 159 -14.30 -0.31 -6.35
C LEU A 159 -14.92 -1.36 -5.42
N TYR A 160 -14.27 -1.63 -4.29
CA TYR A 160 -14.83 -2.52 -3.27
C TYR A 160 -16.17 -2.02 -2.74
N LEU A 161 -16.29 -0.72 -2.44
CA LEU A 161 -17.53 -0.09 -1.99
C LEU A 161 -18.58 0.00 -3.11
N LEU A 162 -18.18 -0.01 -4.36
CA LEU A 162 -19.08 -0.06 -5.52
C LEU A 162 -19.50 -1.51 -5.88
N GLY A 163 -18.97 -2.52 -5.19
CA GLY A 163 -19.28 -3.93 -5.47
C GLY A 163 -18.59 -4.51 -6.71
N VAL A 164 -17.59 -3.80 -7.24
CA VAL A 164 -16.79 -4.26 -8.38
C VAL A 164 -15.82 -5.35 -7.94
N ASP A 165 -15.58 -6.35 -8.76
CA ASP A 165 -14.59 -7.40 -8.48
C ASP A 165 -13.17 -6.83 -8.41
N ILE A 166 -12.60 -6.84 -7.21
CA ILE A 166 -11.25 -6.35 -6.93
C ILE A 166 -10.17 -7.43 -7.13
N SER A 167 -10.54 -8.68 -7.41
CA SER A 167 -9.57 -9.77 -7.61
C SER A 167 -8.64 -9.49 -8.81
N LEU A 168 -9.19 -8.90 -9.87
CA LEU A 168 -8.43 -8.48 -11.05
C LEU A 168 -7.46 -7.32 -10.73
N VAL A 169 -7.79 -6.44 -9.78
CA VAL A 169 -6.91 -5.36 -9.33
C VAL A 169 -5.70 -5.94 -8.59
N THR A 170 -5.95 -6.82 -7.62
CA THR A 170 -4.88 -7.46 -6.84
C THR A 170 -3.96 -8.29 -7.72
N LYS A 171 -4.52 -9.04 -8.67
CA LYS A 171 -3.74 -9.84 -9.63
C LYS A 171 -2.83 -8.99 -10.50
N LYS A 172 -3.27 -7.83 -10.97
CA LYS A 172 -2.41 -6.91 -11.74
C LYS A 172 -1.26 -6.37 -10.90
N VAL A 173 -1.51 -6.01 -9.64
CA VAL A 173 -0.46 -5.56 -8.71
C VAL A 173 0.60 -6.64 -8.52
N ASP A 174 0.18 -7.89 -8.31
CA ASP A 174 1.09 -9.02 -8.12
C ASP A 174 1.94 -9.30 -9.37
N LEU A 175 1.32 -9.30 -10.55
CA LEU A 175 2.03 -9.49 -11.81
C LEU A 175 3.02 -8.36 -12.09
N ARG A 176 2.64 -7.12 -11.79
CA ARG A 176 3.54 -5.98 -11.93
C ARG A 176 4.71 -6.02 -10.96
N ASN A 177 4.49 -6.43 -9.72
CA ASN A 177 5.56 -6.62 -8.75
C ASN A 177 6.54 -7.72 -9.19
N LYS A 178 6.04 -8.85 -9.71
CA LYS A 178 6.86 -9.91 -10.31
C LYS A 178 7.69 -9.40 -11.49
N GLN A 179 7.09 -8.61 -12.38
CA GLN A 179 7.81 -8.01 -13.50
C GLN A 179 8.96 -7.12 -13.03
N ILE A 180 8.72 -6.26 -12.04
CA ILE A 180 9.75 -5.38 -11.46
C ILE A 180 10.86 -6.20 -10.80
N GLU A 181 10.52 -7.29 -10.12
CA GLU A 181 11.50 -8.21 -9.51
C GLU A 181 12.39 -8.85 -10.58
N ILE A 182 11.79 -9.39 -11.65
CA ILE A 182 12.52 -9.97 -12.79
C ILE A 182 13.46 -8.93 -13.42
N ASP A 183 12.98 -7.71 -13.68
CA ASP A 183 13.79 -6.64 -14.30
C ASP A 183 14.94 -6.21 -13.38
N THR A 184 14.72 -6.22 -12.08
CA THR A 184 15.75 -5.94 -11.07
C THR A 184 16.82 -7.03 -11.05
N ILE A 185 16.40 -8.29 -11.03
CA ILE A 185 17.34 -9.43 -11.08
C ILE A 185 18.15 -9.41 -12.38
N LYS A 186 17.52 -9.13 -13.53
CA LYS A 186 18.23 -9.00 -14.83
C LYS A 186 19.29 -7.90 -14.80
N LYS A 187 18.99 -6.75 -14.21
CA LYS A 187 19.98 -5.68 -14.05
C LYS A 187 21.14 -6.10 -13.14
N LEU A 188 20.84 -6.79 -12.04
CA LEU A 188 21.84 -7.29 -11.11
C LEU A 188 22.74 -8.36 -11.71
N LEU A 189 22.20 -9.27 -12.52
CA LEU A 189 22.98 -10.30 -13.24
C LEU A 189 24.02 -9.67 -14.17
N LYS A 190 23.68 -8.54 -14.81
CA LYS A 190 24.59 -7.84 -15.73
C LYS A 190 25.64 -6.98 -15.03
N SER A 191 25.36 -6.45 -13.83
CA SER A 191 26.21 -5.44 -13.20
C SER A 191 27.21 -5.96 -12.17
N ARG A 192 27.12 -7.21 -11.71
CA ARG A 192 27.82 -7.68 -10.49
C ARG A 192 29.13 -8.43 -10.70
N ASP A 193 29.39 -8.97 -11.90
CA ASP A 193 30.63 -9.70 -12.18
C ASP A 193 31.46 -8.89 -13.18
N GLU A 194 32.48 -8.18 -12.70
CA GLU A 194 33.38 -7.36 -13.54
C GLU A 194 34.02 -8.22 -14.64
N ARG A 195 34.35 -9.49 -14.33
CA ARG A 195 34.92 -10.38 -15.32
C ARG A 195 33.91 -10.76 -16.39
N LEU A 196 32.67 -11.03 -15.99
CA LEU A 196 31.58 -11.29 -16.93
C LEU A 196 31.30 -10.05 -17.79
N GLN A 197 31.32 -8.85 -17.20
CA GLN A 197 31.19 -7.60 -17.95
C GLN A 197 32.28 -7.46 -19.00
N GLN A 198 33.56 -7.74 -18.64
CA GLN A 198 34.67 -7.71 -19.58
C GLN A 198 34.48 -8.70 -20.72
N LEU A 199 33.98 -9.92 -20.42
CA LEU A 199 33.69 -10.94 -21.43
C LEU A 199 32.57 -10.53 -22.39
N LEU A 200 31.60 -9.73 -21.90
CA LEU A 200 30.42 -9.25 -22.65
C LEU A 200 30.66 -7.90 -23.36
N LEU A 201 31.71 -7.15 -22.98
CA LEU A 201 32.03 -5.82 -23.56
C LEU A 201 32.35 -5.87 -25.05
N GLY A 202 32.71 -7.03 -25.60
CA GLY A 202 33.01 -7.20 -27.03
C GLY A 202 31.79 -7.17 -27.97
N GLY A 203 30.55 -6.98 -27.45
CA GLY A 203 29.34 -6.96 -28.28
C GLY A 203 28.95 -8.30 -28.92
N VAL A 204 29.68 -9.37 -28.61
CA VAL A 204 29.41 -10.71 -29.13
C VAL A 204 28.39 -11.41 -28.21
N ARG A 205 27.48 -12.17 -28.81
CA ARG A 205 26.52 -12.96 -28.05
C ARG A 205 27.21 -13.92 -27.08
N PRO A 206 26.77 -14.06 -25.83
CA PRO A 206 27.36 -14.95 -24.83
C PRO A 206 27.53 -16.40 -25.33
N ASP A 207 26.53 -16.92 -26.06
CA ASP A 207 26.57 -18.28 -26.63
C ASP A 207 27.75 -18.46 -27.63
N ALA A 208 28.02 -17.46 -28.46
CA ALA A 208 29.11 -17.51 -29.43
C ALA A 208 30.48 -17.45 -28.74
N TYR A 209 30.59 -16.64 -27.70
CA TYR A 209 31.82 -16.56 -26.91
C TYR A 209 32.07 -17.85 -26.12
N LEU A 210 31.02 -18.45 -25.57
CA LEU A 210 31.10 -19.75 -24.89
C LEU A 210 31.60 -20.85 -25.82
N LYS A 211 31.10 -20.94 -27.06
CA LYS A 211 31.57 -21.88 -28.07
C LYS A 211 33.08 -21.72 -28.36
N LYS A 212 33.54 -20.47 -28.52
CA LYS A 212 34.94 -20.16 -28.69
C LYS A 212 35.80 -20.68 -27.52
N LEU A 213 35.38 -20.38 -26.29
CA LEU A 213 36.06 -20.85 -25.09
C LEU A 213 36.11 -22.38 -25.01
N GLN A 214 35.01 -23.05 -25.36
CA GLN A 214 34.94 -24.51 -25.38
C GLN A 214 35.93 -25.12 -26.39
N THR A 215 36.06 -24.55 -27.60
CA THR A 215 37.04 -24.95 -28.59
C THR A 215 38.47 -24.77 -28.06
N GLU A 216 38.79 -23.58 -27.52
CA GLU A 216 40.11 -23.30 -26.95
C GLU A 216 40.44 -24.22 -25.75
N ILE A 217 39.45 -24.57 -24.92
CA ILE A 217 39.62 -25.54 -23.81
C ILE A 217 39.95 -26.92 -24.35
N THR A 218 39.24 -27.36 -25.40
CA THR A 218 39.48 -28.67 -26.03
C THR A 218 40.90 -28.74 -26.62
N GLU A 219 41.31 -27.73 -27.41
CA GLU A 219 42.65 -27.65 -27.99
C GLU A 219 43.76 -27.68 -26.92
N ILE A 220 43.60 -26.90 -25.83
CA ILE A 220 44.58 -26.89 -24.73
C ILE A 220 44.60 -28.23 -24.00
N SER A 221 43.44 -28.88 -23.83
CA SER A 221 43.37 -30.20 -23.17
C SER A 221 43.99 -31.31 -23.99
N GLU A 222 43.87 -31.26 -25.33
CA GLU A 222 44.53 -32.19 -26.25
C GLU A 222 46.05 -32.00 -26.25
N ASN A 223 46.50 -30.74 -26.35
CA ASN A 223 47.94 -30.43 -26.27
C ASN A 223 48.58 -30.88 -24.94
N LEU A 224 47.84 -30.85 -23.83
CA LEU A 224 48.28 -31.33 -22.53
C LEU A 224 48.45 -32.87 -22.50
N LYS A 225 47.62 -33.63 -23.24
CA LYS A 225 47.74 -35.10 -23.35
C LYS A 225 48.98 -35.56 -24.16
N ASP A 226 49.37 -34.73 -25.13
CA ASP A 226 50.50 -35.03 -26.01
C ASP A 226 51.85 -34.65 -25.40
N MET A 227 51.94 -33.99 -24.28
CA MET A 227 53.16 -33.66 -23.55
C MET A 227 53.74 -34.95 -22.91
N LYS A 228 54.63 -35.66 -23.61
CA LYS A 228 55.31 -36.86 -23.11
C LYS A 228 56.36 -36.53 -22.04
N ILE A 229 56.29 -37.22 -20.90
CA ILE A 229 57.21 -37.09 -19.78
C ILE A 229 57.58 -38.51 -19.26
N ALA A 230 58.79 -38.67 -18.66
CA ALA A 230 59.39 -39.93 -18.23
C ALA A 230 58.57 -40.78 -17.23
N ASP A 231 58.79 -42.10 -17.17
CA ASP A 231 57.86 -43.09 -16.57
C ASP A 231 57.39 -42.84 -15.11
N ASP A 232 58.22 -42.22 -14.25
CA ASP A 232 57.80 -41.84 -12.87
C ASP A 232 56.91 -40.60 -12.83
N TYR A 233 56.77 -39.89 -13.91
CA TYR A 233 56.06 -38.62 -14.04
C TYR A 233 54.61 -38.85 -14.38
N GLU A 234 54.21 -39.92 -15.00
CA GLU A 234 52.85 -40.21 -15.39
C GLU A 234 51.92 -40.46 -14.15
N ASP A 235 52.44 -41.16 -13.14
CA ASP A 235 51.70 -41.46 -11.93
C ASP A 235 51.51 -40.20 -11.07
N VAL A 236 52.57 -39.41 -10.88
CA VAL A 236 52.48 -38.13 -10.13
C VAL A 236 51.68 -37.11 -10.91
N LYS A 237 51.74 -37.10 -12.24
CA LYS A 237 50.91 -36.28 -13.11
C LYS A 237 49.43 -36.66 -12.99
N SER A 238 49.11 -37.96 -13.07
CA SER A 238 47.76 -38.46 -12.92
C SER A 238 47.14 -38.04 -11.57
N GLN A 239 47.97 -38.08 -10.52
CA GLN A 239 47.56 -37.64 -9.19
C GLN A 239 47.38 -36.12 -9.13
N ALA A 240 48.26 -35.31 -9.72
CA ALA A 240 48.15 -33.87 -9.81
C ALA A 240 46.94 -33.41 -10.67
N ASP A 241 46.68 -34.12 -11.78
CA ASP A 241 45.54 -33.90 -12.65
C ASP A 241 44.20 -34.17 -11.92
N LYS A 242 44.16 -35.29 -11.16
CA LYS A 242 42.99 -35.61 -10.33
C LYS A 242 42.76 -34.54 -9.26
N LEU A 243 43.81 -34.16 -8.54
CA LEU A 243 43.72 -33.08 -7.53
C LEU A 243 43.35 -31.72 -8.16
N THR A 244 43.79 -31.48 -9.41
CA THR A 244 43.42 -30.27 -10.15
C THR A 244 41.93 -30.29 -10.53
N LEU A 245 41.37 -31.44 -10.91
CA LEU A 245 39.94 -31.62 -11.17
C LEU A 245 39.10 -31.42 -9.90
N ASP A 246 39.55 -32.04 -8.82
CA ASP A 246 38.88 -31.91 -7.50
C ASP A 246 38.92 -30.46 -7.00
N LEU A 247 40.07 -29.78 -7.19
CA LEU A 247 40.21 -28.36 -6.86
C LEU A 247 39.21 -27.49 -7.65
N ARG A 248 39.12 -27.72 -8.95
CA ARG A 248 38.18 -27.02 -9.85
C ARG A 248 36.73 -27.24 -9.44
N GLN A 249 36.41 -28.46 -9.04
CA GLN A 249 35.06 -28.76 -8.56
C GLN A 249 34.76 -27.98 -7.29
N LYS A 250 35.71 -27.93 -6.34
CA LYS A 250 35.53 -27.18 -5.09
C LYS A 250 35.49 -25.67 -5.32
N GLU A 251 36.31 -25.13 -6.19
CA GLU A 251 36.24 -23.72 -6.60
C GLU A 251 34.89 -23.37 -7.25
N SER A 252 34.32 -24.30 -8.03
CA SER A 252 33.00 -24.13 -8.62
C SER A 252 31.89 -24.16 -7.57
N GLU A 253 31.97 -25.10 -6.61
CA GLU A 253 31.03 -25.17 -5.49
C GLU A 253 31.10 -23.89 -4.65
N ILE A 254 32.29 -23.39 -4.35
CA ILE A 254 32.50 -22.13 -3.62
C ILE A 254 31.89 -20.94 -4.40
N ALA A 255 32.15 -20.85 -5.71
CA ALA A 255 31.64 -19.78 -6.54
C ALA A 255 30.09 -19.75 -6.58
N VAL A 256 29.46 -20.93 -6.64
CA VAL A 256 27.99 -21.05 -6.56
C VAL A 256 27.48 -20.60 -5.19
N ILE A 257 28.14 -21.05 -4.10
CA ILE A 257 27.76 -20.66 -2.74
C ILE A 257 27.93 -19.16 -2.53
N GLU A 258 29.03 -18.58 -2.98
CA GLU A 258 29.28 -17.14 -2.91
C GLU A 258 28.26 -16.32 -3.72
N TYR A 259 27.87 -16.84 -4.89
CA TYR A 259 26.80 -16.24 -5.67
C TYR A 259 25.47 -16.22 -4.91
N GLN A 260 25.12 -17.36 -4.28
CA GLN A 260 23.92 -17.45 -3.44
C GLN A 260 24.00 -16.54 -2.21
N LEU A 261 25.15 -16.48 -1.54
CA LEU A 261 25.41 -15.60 -0.40
C LEU A 261 25.24 -14.13 -0.80
N ARG A 262 25.81 -13.71 -1.93
CA ARG A 262 25.63 -12.35 -2.46
C ARG A 262 24.16 -12.04 -2.77
N GLY A 263 23.41 -13.00 -3.31
CA GLY A 263 21.97 -12.88 -3.53
C GLY A 263 21.19 -12.68 -2.24
N ILE A 264 21.52 -13.47 -1.22
CA ILE A 264 20.92 -13.36 0.12
C ILE A 264 21.30 -12.03 0.78
N GLU A 265 22.57 -11.63 0.74
CA GLU A 265 23.02 -10.34 1.31
C GLU A 265 22.38 -9.14 0.64
N ALA A 266 22.18 -9.21 -0.67
CA ALA A 266 21.44 -8.18 -1.37
C ALA A 266 19.98 -8.13 -0.96
N SER A 267 19.36 -9.30 -0.79
CA SER A 267 17.98 -9.40 -0.32
C SER A 267 17.82 -8.95 1.13
N LEU A 268 18.84 -9.15 1.97
CA LEU A 268 18.88 -8.66 3.34
C LEU A 268 19.11 -7.15 3.45
N LYS A 269 19.82 -6.54 2.47
CA LYS A 269 20.06 -5.09 2.38
C LYS A 269 18.89 -4.32 1.76
N GLN A 270 17.99 -5.01 1.07
CA GLN A 270 16.76 -4.39 0.58
C GLN A 270 15.91 -4.00 1.78
N ARG A 271 15.94 -2.71 2.10
CA ARG A 271 14.94 -2.12 2.99
C ARG A 271 13.58 -2.14 2.27
N PRO A 272 12.46 -2.27 3.00
CA PRO A 272 11.16 -1.95 2.43
C PRO A 272 11.26 -0.59 1.72
N ASP A 273 10.62 -0.45 0.57
CA ASP A 273 10.66 0.77 -0.25
C ASP A 273 10.22 2.03 0.54
N ILE A 274 9.62 1.82 1.69
CA ILE A 274 9.24 2.86 2.64
C ILE A 274 9.87 2.49 3.99
N SER A 275 10.74 3.34 4.52
CA SER A 275 11.31 3.13 5.86
C SER A 275 10.22 3.19 6.92
N LYS A 276 10.43 2.49 8.04
CA LYS A 276 9.51 2.54 9.18
C LYS A 276 9.28 3.97 9.65
N GLU A 277 10.33 4.79 9.64
CA GLU A 277 10.31 6.20 10.00
C GLU A 277 9.50 7.02 8.98
N ALA A 278 9.66 6.76 7.69
CA ALA A 278 8.90 7.42 6.64
C ALA A 278 7.43 6.97 6.66
N LEU A 279 7.18 5.69 6.94
CA LEU A 279 5.85 5.14 7.10
C LEU A 279 5.18 5.67 8.38
N SER A 280 5.90 5.69 9.50
CA SER A 280 5.45 6.23 10.78
C SER A 280 5.20 7.74 10.70
N SER A 281 6.12 8.52 10.10
CA SER A 281 5.93 9.96 9.90
C SER A 281 4.81 10.27 8.90
N PHE A 282 4.62 9.39 7.93
CA PHE A 282 3.50 9.47 7.01
C PHE A 282 2.17 9.21 7.72
N TYR A 283 2.16 8.32 8.71
CA TYR A 283 0.97 7.98 9.52
C TYR A 283 0.82 8.84 10.78
N GLU A 284 1.90 9.35 11.37
CA GLU A 284 1.84 10.35 12.43
C GLU A 284 1.17 11.65 11.96
N GLY A 285 1.37 12.02 10.71
CA GLY A 285 0.61 13.09 10.09
C GLY A 285 -0.83 12.70 9.71
N LEU A 286 -1.24 11.42 9.80
CA LEU A 286 -2.62 10.93 9.56
C LEU A 286 -3.42 10.79 10.84
N SER A 287 -2.77 10.91 12.01
CA SER A 287 -3.41 10.78 13.32
C SER A 287 -4.54 11.79 13.56
N ASP A 288 -4.52 12.89 12.80
CA ASP A 288 -5.55 13.93 12.89
C ASP A 288 -6.83 13.62 12.12
N VAL A 289 -6.86 12.54 11.33
CA VAL A 289 -7.92 12.35 10.34
C VAL A 289 -8.61 11.01 10.44
N PHE A 290 -7.96 9.99 11.01
CA PHE A 290 -8.46 8.64 11.02
C PHE A 290 -8.60 8.06 12.42
N LYS A 291 -9.67 7.30 12.64
CA LYS A 291 -9.90 6.57 13.88
C LYS A 291 -8.83 5.47 14.11
N PRO A 292 -8.53 5.16 15.39
CA PRO A 292 -7.50 4.18 15.78
C PRO A 292 -7.61 2.79 15.16
N GLU A 293 -8.70 2.50 14.51
CA GLU A 293 -9.01 1.18 13.96
C GLU A 293 -8.52 0.99 12.53
N ALA A 294 -8.41 2.06 11.76
CA ALA A 294 -7.73 2.04 10.47
C ALA A 294 -6.22 1.96 10.61
N LEU A 295 -5.71 2.44 11.74
CA LEU A 295 -4.30 2.25 12.08
C LEU A 295 -4.02 0.83 12.58
N LYS A 296 -5.00 0.10 13.10
CA LYS A 296 -4.77 -1.30 13.47
C LYS A 296 -4.66 -2.21 12.27
N HIS A 297 -5.39 -1.94 11.23
CA HIS A 297 -5.20 -2.70 10.00
C HIS A 297 -3.90 -2.30 9.30
N PHE A 298 -3.46 -1.07 9.48
CA PHE A 298 -2.12 -0.71 9.09
C PHE A 298 -1.08 -1.33 10.03
N GLU A 299 -1.29 -1.32 11.34
CA GLU A 299 -0.45 -2.04 12.31
C GLU A 299 -0.55 -3.56 12.12
N ASP A 300 -1.68 -4.10 11.71
CA ASP A 300 -1.81 -5.53 11.37
C ASP A 300 -1.19 -5.82 10.01
N VAL A 301 -1.36 -4.94 9.02
CA VAL A 301 -0.64 -5.00 7.73
C VAL A 301 0.83 -4.67 7.93
N GLU A 302 1.18 -3.66 8.72
CA GLU A 302 2.56 -3.39 9.14
C GLU A 302 3.11 -4.56 9.95
N THR A 303 2.37 -5.07 10.92
CA THR A 303 2.76 -6.23 11.75
C THR A 303 2.83 -7.50 10.90
N PHE A 304 1.92 -7.68 9.95
CA PHE A 304 1.98 -8.78 8.98
C PHE A 304 3.18 -8.60 8.03
N HIS A 305 3.35 -7.45 7.42
CA HIS A 305 4.52 -7.16 6.57
C HIS A 305 5.81 -7.18 7.37
N TYR A 306 5.82 -6.65 8.59
CA TYR A 306 6.96 -6.73 9.48
C TYR A 306 7.22 -8.17 9.93
N SER A 307 6.17 -8.95 10.25
CA SER A 307 6.30 -10.37 10.56
C SER A 307 6.76 -11.19 9.35
N LEU A 308 6.26 -10.84 8.16
CA LEU A 308 6.67 -11.44 6.89
C LEU A 308 8.12 -11.06 6.55
N ALA A 309 8.45 -9.78 6.68
CA ALA A 309 9.81 -9.28 6.50
C ALA A 309 10.77 -9.88 7.54
N LYS A 310 10.35 -9.96 8.80
CA LYS A 310 11.10 -10.60 9.88
C LYS A 310 11.28 -12.10 9.67
N LYS A 311 10.24 -12.83 9.27
CA LYS A 311 10.34 -14.25 8.91
C LYS A 311 11.19 -14.46 7.67
N ARG A 312 11.07 -13.60 6.66
CA ARG A 312 11.93 -13.59 5.48
C ARG A 312 13.38 -13.32 5.88
N GLN A 313 13.62 -12.31 6.71
CA GLN A 313 14.95 -11.98 7.22
C GLN A 313 15.54 -13.12 8.06
N GLN A 314 14.76 -13.72 8.96
CA GLN A 314 15.19 -14.88 9.75
C GLN A 314 15.52 -16.09 8.89
N ARG A 315 14.71 -16.38 7.86
CA ARG A 315 14.99 -17.44 6.89
C ARG A 315 16.27 -17.14 6.11
N LEU A 316 16.36 -15.93 5.56
CA LEU A 316 17.55 -15.52 4.80
C LEU A 316 18.82 -15.52 5.67
N THR A 317 18.73 -15.15 6.95
CA THR A 317 19.84 -15.22 7.89
C THR A 317 20.27 -16.67 8.16
N ARG A 318 19.32 -17.59 8.40
CA ARG A 318 19.63 -19.02 8.54
C ARG A 318 20.23 -19.62 7.27
N ASP A 319 19.66 -19.28 6.11
CA ASP A 319 20.18 -19.75 4.82
C ASP A 319 21.59 -19.20 4.59
N ARG A 320 21.84 -17.92 4.96
CA ARG A 320 23.17 -17.32 4.94
C ARG A 320 24.16 -18.04 5.85
N GLU A 321 23.81 -18.28 7.11
CA GLU A 321 24.67 -19.01 8.07
C GLU A 321 25.00 -20.41 7.57
N ARG A 322 24.00 -21.14 7.08
CA ARG A 322 24.18 -22.46 6.49
C ARG A 322 25.11 -22.43 5.27
N LEU A 323 24.93 -21.46 4.39
CA LEU A 323 25.78 -21.31 3.21
C LEU A 323 27.20 -20.86 3.57
N MET A 324 27.35 -19.99 4.59
CA MET A 324 28.68 -19.61 5.10
C MET A 324 29.43 -20.81 5.66
N SER A 325 28.78 -21.61 6.51
CA SER A 325 29.38 -22.84 7.04
C SER A 325 29.79 -23.82 5.91
N LYS A 326 28.93 -23.99 4.92
CA LYS A 326 29.21 -24.82 3.77
C LYS A 326 30.34 -24.25 2.90
N ARG A 327 30.44 -22.94 2.74
CA ARG A 327 31.56 -22.26 2.06
C ARG A 327 32.87 -22.53 2.78
N ASP A 328 32.88 -22.33 4.12
CA ASP A 328 34.10 -22.51 4.93
C ASP A 328 34.57 -23.94 4.91
N GLU A 329 33.67 -24.93 4.92
CA GLU A 329 33.99 -26.34 4.72
C GLU A 329 34.57 -26.60 3.34
N CYS A 330 33.97 -26.05 2.27
CA CYS A 330 34.49 -26.18 0.91
C CYS A 330 35.86 -25.49 0.74
N GLU A 331 36.07 -24.34 1.40
CA GLU A 331 37.38 -23.65 1.40
C GLU A 331 38.46 -24.47 2.12
N ALA A 332 38.15 -25.11 3.25
CA ALA A 332 39.08 -26.01 3.94
C ALA A 332 39.43 -27.20 3.07
N GLN A 333 38.45 -27.81 2.41
CA GLN A 333 38.67 -28.92 1.46
C GLN A 333 39.51 -28.47 0.25
N ARG A 334 39.21 -27.29 -0.30
CA ARG A 334 39.99 -26.67 -1.39
C ARG A 334 41.43 -26.46 -0.98
N ALA A 335 41.69 -25.92 0.22
CA ALA A 335 43.06 -25.71 0.72
C ALA A 335 43.83 -26.99 0.86
N ALA A 336 43.23 -28.06 1.40
CA ALA A 336 43.85 -29.36 1.52
C ALA A 336 44.19 -29.98 0.14
N ILE A 337 43.25 -29.90 -0.82
CA ILE A 337 43.44 -30.37 -2.18
C ILE A 337 44.55 -29.58 -2.88
N ALA A 338 44.57 -28.24 -2.71
CA ALA A 338 45.60 -27.37 -3.27
C ALA A 338 46.99 -27.72 -2.72
N GLN A 339 47.11 -27.95 -1.42
CA GLN A 339 48.37 -28.36 -0.79
C GLN A 339 48.85 -29.71 -1.32
N GLY A 340 47.95 -30.69 -1.47
CA GLY A 340 48.27 -31.99 -2.07
C GLY A 340 48.74 -31.86 -3.52
N ARG A 341 48.06 -31.04 -4.33
CA ARG A 341 48.44 -30.73 -5.70
C ARG A 341 49.81 -30.04 -5.76
N ASP A 342 50.02 -29.02 -4.91
CA ASP A 342 51.27 -28.25 -4.91
C ASP A 342 52.47 -29.13 -4.48
N SER A 343 52.26 -30.07 -3.56
CA SER A 343 53.27 -31.06 -3.18
C SER A 343 53.63 -32.00 -4.36
N SER A 344 52.60 -32.45 -5.09
CA SER A 344 52.82 -33.27 -6.30
C SER A 344 53.54 -32.49 -7.40
N LEU A 345 53.21 -31.19 -7.56
CA LEU A 345 53.86 -30.32 -8.53
C LEU A 345 55.29 -29.91 -8.12
N GLN A 346 55.54 -29.74 -6.81
CA GLN A 346 56.88 -29.46 -6.28
C GLN A 346 57.86 -30.64 -6.51
N TYR A 347 57.35 -31.87 -6.38
CA TYR A 347 58.14 -33.09 -6.77
C TYR A 347 58.54 -33.10 -8.25
N LEU A 348 57.65 -32.55 -9.11
CA LEU A 348 57.90 -32.45 -10.56
C LEU A 348 58.76 -31.23 -10.93
N SER A 349 59.03 -30.29 -10.03
CA SER A 349 59.68 -28.98 -10.30
C SER A 349 61.17 -29.00 -10.59
N GLY A 350 61.82 -30.16 -10.56
CA GLY A 350 63.27 -30.32 -10.94
C GLY A 350 63.55 -30.35 -12.44
N LYS A 351 62.53 -30.19 -13.32
CA LYS A 351 62.69 -30.32 -14.77
C LYS A 351 62.02 -29.19 -15.53
N LYS A 352 62.70 -28.55 -16.49
CA LYS A 352 62.22 -27.37 -17.27
C LYS A 352 60.86 -27.56 -17.97
N ALA A 353 60.39 -28.78 -18.19
CA ALA A 353 59.12 -29.12 -18.80
C ALA A 353 57.89 -28.81 -17.85
N LEU A 354 58.11 -28.62 -16.56
CA LEU A 354 57.06 -28.42 -15.58
C LEU A 354 56.52 -27.00 -15.57
N ASP A 355 57.39 -25.98 -15.72
CA ASP A 355 56.93 -24.56 -15.73
C ASP A 355 56.02 -24.31 -16.92
N ASP A 356 56.31 -24.92 -18.08
CA ASP A 356 55.47 -24.84 -19.27
C ASP A 356 54.14 -25.58 -19.05
N TYR A 357 54.17 -26.77 -18.42
CA TYR A 357 52.97 -27.53 -18.08
C TYR A 357 52.07 -26.78 -17.08
N GLU A 358 52.65 -26.25 -15.99
CA GLU A 358 51.91 -25.44 -15.04
C GLU A 358 51.27 -24.20 -15.68
N ALA A 359 51.99 -23.52 -16.57
CA ALA A 359 51.46 -22.34 -17.26
C ALA A 359 50.23 -22.70 -18.13
N VAL A 360 50.31 -23.86 -18.83
CA VAL A 360 49.21 -24.37 -19.67
C VAL A 360 48.03 -24.82 -18.82
N VAL A 361 48.28 -25.52 -17.69
CA VAL A 361 47.23 -25.93 -16.73
C VAL A 361 46.51 -24.70 -16.11
N ARG A 362 47.29 -23.69 -15.71
CA ARG A 362 46.71 -22.42 -15.20
C ARG A 362 45.84 -21.72 -16.26
N LYS A 363 46.32 -21.70 -17.51
CA LYS A 363 45.56 -21.12 -18.64
C LYS A 363 44.27 -21.89 -18.91
N LEU A 364 44.32 -23.22 -18.87
CA LEU A 364 43.16 -24.08 -19.01
C LEU A 364 42.13 -23.81 -17.88
N ALA A 365 42.57 -23.82 -16.62
CA ALA A 365 41.72 -23.55 -15.45
C ALA A 365 41.06 -22.17 -15.49
N PHE A 366 41.76 -21.16 -16.02
CA PHE A 366 41.21 -19.83 -16.20
C PHE A 366 40.10 -19.81 -17.24
N LYS A 367 40.30 -20.44 -18.40
CA LYS A 367 39.31 -20.53 -19.48
C LYS A 367 38.06 -21.32 -19.08
N GLU A 368 38.24 -22.42 -18.37
CA GLU A 368 37.13 -23.21 -17.86
C GLU A 368 36.29 -22.45 -16.82
N ARG A 369 36.93 -21.63 -15.97
CA ARG A 369 36.22 -20.75 -15.06
C ARG A 369 35.38 -19.73 -15.82
N ASP A 370 35.93 -19.11 -16.86
CA ASP A 370 35.22 -18.17 -17.69
C ASP A 370 34.04 -18.83 -18.43
N ALA A 371 34.24 -20.06 -18.94
CA ALA A 371 33.19 -20.84 -19.57
C ALA A 371 32.04 -21.17 -18.59
N LYS A 372 32.36 -21.60 -17.37
CA LYS A 372 31.36 -21.87 -16.33
C LYS A 372 30.56 -20.62 -15.92
N ARG A 373 31.23 -19.47 -15.82
CA ARG A 373 30.55 -18.18 -15.57
C ARG A 373 29.55 -17.83 -16.68
N LEU A 374 29.96 -18.03 -17.93
CA LEU A 374 29.09 -17.79 -19.08
C LEU A 374 27.91 -18.77 -19.13
N ILE A 375 28.12 -20.04 -18.82
CA ILE A 375 27.04 -21.03 -18.74
C ILE A 375 26.01 -20.59 -17.70
N ALA A 376 26.45 -20.30 -16.47
CA ALA A 376 25.57 -19.87 -15.38
C ALA A 376 24.81 -18.58 -15.74
N PHE A 377 25.47 -17.64 -16.42
CA PHE A 377 24.82 -16.43 -16.89
C PHE A 377 23.76 -16.72 -17.96
N ILE A 378 24.08 -17.53 -18.97
CA ILE A 378 23.17 -17.89 -20.06
C ILE A 378 21.94 -18.63 -19.53
N GLU A 379 22.12 -19.57 -18.61
CA GLU A 379 21.03 -20.33 -17.99
C GLU A 379 20.16 -19.43 -17.12
N GLY A 380 20.78 -18.57 -16.30
CA GLY A 380 20.07 -17.59 -15.48
C GLY A 380 19.27 -16.59 -16.32
N ASP A 381 19.86 -16.04 -17.38
CA ASP A 381 19.16 -15.08 -18.27
C ASP A 381 18.01 -15.75 -19.03
N ARG A 382 18.20 -17.00 -19.51
CA ARG A 382 17.13 -17.79 -20.13
C ARG A 382 15.97 -18.05 -19.17
N GLY A 383 16.26 -18.45 -17.94
CA GLY A 383 15.24 -18.66 -16.91
C GLY A 383 14.41 -17.40 -16.68
N LEU A 384 15.09 -16.26 -16.50
CA LEU A 384 14.42 -14.97 -16.30
C LEU A 384 13.64 -14.48 -17.54
N GLN A 385 14.13 -14.79 -18.75
CA GLN A 385 13.39 -14.49 -19.99
C GLN A 385 12.10 -15.31 -20.06
N HIS A 386 12.17 -16.59 -19.72
CA HIS A 386 10.99 -17.48 -19.71
C HIS A 386 9.95 -17.00 -18.70
N GLU A 387 10.39 -16.63 -17.49
CA GLU A 387 9.51 -16.11 -16.45
C GLU A 387 8.87 -14.78 -16.87
N ALA A 388 9.64 -13.87 -17.49
CA ALA A 388 9.11 -12.62 -18.02
C ALA A 388 8.05 -12.83 -19.12
N ILE A 389 8.25 -13.83 -19.99
CA ILE A 389 7.27 -14.20 -21.01
C ILE A 389 5.99 -14.73 -20.36
N ASN A 390 6.10 -15.58 -19.33
CA ASN A 390 4.95 -16.12 -18.62
C ASN A 390 4.16 -15.00 -17.92
N VAL A 391 4.85 -14.07 -17.24
CA VAL A 391 4.21 -12.91 -16.61
C VAL A 391 3.48 -12.05 -17.65
N LYS A 392 4.09 -11.79 -18.81
CA LYS A 392 3.43 -11.06 -19.91
C LYS A 392 2.21 -11.79 -20.44
N LYS A 393 2.29 -13.10 -20.59
CA LYS A 393 1.15 -13.93 -21.03
C LYS A 393 0.00 -13.84 -20.02
N GLU A 394 0.30 -14.00 -18.72
CA GLU A 394 -0.70 -13.84 -17.68
C GLU A 394 -1.31 -12.41 -17.67
N MET A 395 -0.51 -11.36 -17.94
CA MET A 395 -1.02 -10.00 -18.05
C MET A 395 -2.04 -9.87 -19.18
N VAL A 396 -1.74 -10.40 -20.37
CA VAL A 396 -2.65 -10.38 -21.52
C VAL A 396 -3.93 -11.17 -21.23
N GLU A 397 -3.83 -12.32 -20.59
CA GLU A 397 -5.01 -13.11 -20.17
C GLU A 397 -5.86 -12.35 -19.15
N GLN A 398 -5.23 -11.62 -18.24
CA GLN A 398 -5.95 -10.77 -17.27
C GLN A 398 -6.57 -9.54 -17.94
N ASP A 399 -5.93 -8.97 -18.96
CA ASP A 399 -6.51 -7.88 -19.73
C ASP A 399 -7.77 -8.34 -20.47
N ALA A 400 -7.74 -9.51 -21.11
CA ALA A 400 -8.93 -10.10 -21.75
C ALA A 400 -10.07 -10.36 -20.75
N ARG A 401 -9.77 -11.00 -19.61
CA ARG A 401 -10.76 -11.21 -18.54
C ARG A 401 -11.34 -9.92 -18.00
N THR A 402 -10.56 -8.85 -18.01
CA THR A 402 -11.02 -7.53 -17.58
C THR A 402 -12.00 -6.94 -18.58
N GLU A 403 -11.74 -7.09 -19.89
CA GLU A 403 -12.68 -6.68 -20.94
C GLU A 403 -13.99 -7.45 -20.83
N ASP A 404 -13.93 -8.79 -20.74
CA ASP A 404 -15.11 -9.64 -20.55
C ASP A 404 -15.93 -9.22 -19.32
N TYR A 405 -15.26 -8.84 -18.22
CA TYR A 405 -15.92 -8.34 -17.02
C TYR A 405 -16.56 -6.96 -17.24
N LEU A 406 -15.88 -6.06 -17.93
CA LEU A 406 -16.40 -4.72 -18.22
C LEU A 406 -17.62 -4.75 -19.16
N GLU A 407 -17.75 -5.75 -20.04
CA GLU A 407 -18.95 -5.97 -20.85
C GLU A 407 -20.21 -6.22 -19.98
N THR A 408 -20.04 -6.65 -18.72
CA THR A 408 -21.16 -6.77 -17.76
C THR A 408 -21.64 -5.43 -17.19
N LEU A 409 -21.03 -4.32 -17.58
CA LEU A 409 -21.35 -2.96 -17.15
C LEU A 409 -21.40 -2.79 -15.60
N PRO A 410 -20.34 -3.18 -14.88
CA PRO A 410 -20.37 -3.31 -13.42
C PRO A 410 -20.65 -2.00 -12.66
N VAL A 411 -20.47 -0.84 -13.30
CA VAL A 411 -20.74 0.50 -12.70
C VAL A 411 -21.90 1.25 -13.34
N GLU A 412 -22.67 0.62 -14.23
CA GLU A 412 -23.82 1.26 -14.91
C GLU A 412 -24.82 1.83 -13.90
N TRP A 413 -25.16 1.07 -12.86
CA TRP A 413 -26.07 1.53 -11.81
C TRP A 413 -25.53 2.76 -11.04
N VAL A 414 -24.18 2.87 -10.92
CA VAL A 414 -23.53 4.03 -10.29
C VAL A 414 -23.68 5.25 -11.19
N ASP A 415 -23.39 5.07 -12.47
CA ASP A 415 -23.48 6.10 -13.50
C ASP A 415 -24.90 6.67 -13.61
N GLU A 416 -25.90 5.81 -13.70
CA GLU A 416 -27.32 6.21 -13.76
C GLU A 416 -27.70 7.07 -12.54
N LYS A 417 -27.38 6.58 -11.33
CA LYS A 417 -27.71 7.31 -10.09
C LYS A 417 -26.91 8.60 -9.96
N PHE A 418 -25.65 8.60 -10.38
CA PHE A 418 -24.79 9.78 -10.32
C PHE A 418 -25.30 10.86 -11.28
N ARG A 419 -25.62 10.48 -12.52
CA ARG A 419 -26.21 11.39 -13.51
C ARG A 419 -27.54 11.98 -13.04
N ALA A 420 -28.41 11.14 -12.48
CA ALA A 420 -29.69 11.60 -11.96
C ALA A 420 -29.50 12.62 -10.83
N LEU A 421 -28.60 12.32 -9.87
CA LEU A 421 -28.37 13.19 -8.72
C LEU A 421 -27.68 14.52 -9.10
N VAL A 422 -26.67 14.46 -9.97
CA VAL A 422 -26.01 15.68 -10.48
C VAL A 422 -26.98 16.49 -11.33
N GLY A 423 -27.81 15.86 -12.15
CA GLY A 423 -28.82 16.53 -12.97
C GLY A 423 -29.86 17.30 -12.13
N GLU A 424 -30.16 16.86 -10.91
CA GLU A 424 -30.99 17.63 -9.98
C GLU A 424 -30.31 18.92 -9.51
N LEU A 425 -28.99 18.89 -9.32
CA LEU A 425 -28.22 20.05 -8.85
C LEU A 425 -27.79 20.97 -10.01
N TYR A 426 -27.35 20.39 -11.10
CA TYR A 426 -26.79 21.06 -12.27
C TYR A 426 -27.43 20.51 -13.56
N PRO A 427 -28.67 20.91 -13.89
CA PRO A 427 -29.43 20.35 -15.04
C PRO A 427 -28.79 20.59 -16.41
N GLN A 428 -27.87 21.54 -16.51
CA GLN A 428 -27.20 21.91 -17.77
C GLN A 428 -25.87 21.18 -17.96
N GLU A 429 -25.34 20.54 -16.90
CA GLU A 429 -24.01 19.95 -16.92
C GLU A 429 -24.09 18.45 -17.19
N ALA A 430 -23.26 17.98 -18.13
CA ALA A 430 -23.10 16.54 -18.35
C ALA A 430 -22.32 15.93 -17.17
N ALA A 431 -22.76 14.76 -16.73
CA ALA A 431 -22.09 14.00 -15.67
C ALA A 431 -22.03 12.53 -16.01
N GLY A 432 -21.09 11.80 -15.40
CA GLY A 432 -21.00 10.36 -15.58
C GLY A 432 -19.94 9.70 -14.71
N VAL A 433 -20.09 8.38 -14.57
CA VAL A 433 -19.11 7.50 -13.92
C VAL A 433 -18.72 6.42 -14.92
N GLY A 434 -17.45 6.38 -15.28
CA GLY A 434 -16.89 5.41 -16.24
C GLY A 434 -15.87 4.48 -15.59
N LEU A 435 -15.80 3.25 -16.07
CA LEU A 435 -14.79 2.28 -15.68
C LEU A 435 -14.22 1.62 -16.93
N ASP A 436 -12.96 1.93 -17.23
CA ASP A 436 -12.26 1.41 -18.40
C ASP A 436 -11.10 0.51 -17.98
N ASN A 437 -10.71 -0.41 -18.89
CA ASN A 437 -9.51 -1.22 -18.68
C ASN A 437 -8.24 -0.35 -18.78
N ASN A 438 -7.31 -0.58 -17.87
CA ASN A 438 -5.99 0.05 -17.91
C ASN A 438 -4.94 -1.00 -18.29
N THR A 439 -4.56 -1.03 -19.56
CA THR A 439 -3.52 -1.94 -20.08
C THR A 439 -2.09 -1.40 -19.93
N LYS A 440 -1.92 -0.20 -19.34
CA LYS A 440 -0.60 0.42 -19.16
C LYS A 440 0.28 -0.40 -18.18
N GLU A 441 1.58 -0.21 -18.30
CA GLU A 441 2.58 -0.83 -17.42
C GLU A 441 2.65 -0.16 -16.02
N ASN A 442 1.50 -0.07 -15.34
CA ASN A 442 1.36 0.44 -13.98
C ASN A 442 0.60 -0.58 -13.09
N LYS A 443 0.30 -0.22 -11.86
CA LYS A 443 -0.44 -1.07 -10.91
C LYS A 443 -1.96 -0.92 -11.00
N LEU A 444 -2.47 0.01 -11.82
CA LEU A 444 -3.90 0.24 -11.98
C LEU A 444 -4.50 -0.79 -12.95
N ARG A 445 -5.54 -1.50 -12.52
CA ARG A 445 -6.30 -2.41 -13.41
C ARG A 445 -7.33 -1.65 -14.22
N TYR A 446 -7.95 -0.66 -13.59
CA TYR A 446 -9.01 0.14 -14.19
C TYR A 446 -8.65 1.62 -14.17
N ASN A 447 -9.26 2.38 -15.05
CA ASN A 447 -9.39 3.83 -14.95
C ASN A 447 -10.84 4.09 -14.51
N LEU A 448 -11.04 4.48 -13.27
CA LEU A 448 -12.34 4.93 -12.76
C LEU A 448 -12.40 6.43 -12.94
N SER A 449 -13.35 6.91 -13.71
CA SER A 449 -13.66 8.32 -13.86
C SER A 449 -14.98 8.63 -13.17
N VAL A 450 -15.04 9.78 -12.53
CA VAL A 450 -16.25 10.37 -11.94
C VAL A 450 -16.25 11.82 -12.38
N ASP A 451 -16.96 12.14 -13.44
CA ASP A 451 -16.81 13.40 -14.13
C ASP A 451 -18.11 14.22 -14.12
N VAL A 452 -17.96 15.53 -14.02
CA VAL A 452 -19.03 16.52 -14.19
C VAL A 452 -18.47 17.63 -15.07
N GLN A 453 -19.21 18.03 -16.08
CA GLN A 453 -18.83 19.16 -16.93
C GLN A 453 -18.57 20.41 -16.08
N GLY A 454 -17.46 21.10 -16.32
CA GLY A 454 -17.07 22.26 -15.52
C GLY A 454 -16.45 21.93 -14.16
N GLN A 455 -16.04 20.70 -13.90
CA GLN A 455 -15.42 20.24 -12.64
C GLN A 455 -14.12 20.96 -12.25
N ASP A 456 -13.54 21.77 -13.12
CA ASP A 456 -12.42 22.66 -12.80
C ASP A 456 -12.88 23.82 -11.87
N SER A 457 -14.19 24.09 -11.80
CA SER A 457 -14.77 24.99 -10.81
C SER A 457 -14.85 24.29 -9.44
N ASP A 458 -14.37 24.96 -8.40
CA ASP A 458 -14.38 24.45 -7.02
C ASP A 458 -15.79 24.03 -6.56
N GLY A 459 -16.82 24.77 -6.99
CA GLY A 459 -18.21 24.49 -6.62
C GLY A 459 -18.75 23.21 -7.25
N ILE A 460 -18.52 23.01 -8.54
CA ILE A 460 -18.93 21.81 -9.27
C ILE A 460 -18.12 20.60 -8.78
N ASN A 461 -16.81 20.78 -8.57
CA ASN A 461 -15.97 19.72 -8.02
C ASN A 461 -16.42 19.27 -6.62
N ALA A 462 -16.77 20.23 -5.75
CA ALA A 462 -17.28 19.91 -4.42
C ALA A 462 -18.61 19.15 -4.49
N ALA A 463 -19.54 19.58 -5.37
CA ALA A 463 -20.80 18.88 -5.60
C ALA A 463 -20.59 17.49 -6.17
N ARG A 464 -19.63 17.30 -7.10
CA ARG A 464 -19.22 16.00 -7.64
C ARG A 464 -18.83 15.04 -6.52
N ILE A 465 -18.02 15.49 -5.58
CA ILE A 465 -17.57 14.68 -4.43
C ILE A 465 -18.75 14.34 -3.51
N VAL A 466 -19.57 15.33 -3.17
CA VAL A 466 -20.73 15.15 -2.30
C VAL A 466 -21.73 14.17 -2.89
N CYS A 467 -22.00 14.26 -4.20
CA CYS A 467 -22.87 13.33 -4.91
C CYS A 467 -22.30 11.91 -4.94
N PHE A 468 -21.01 11.76 -5.21
CA PHE A 468 -20.37 10.45 -5.28
C PHE A 468 -20.30 9.77 -3.91
N ASP A 469 -19.93 10.51 -2.84
CA ASP A 469 -19.94 10.00 -1.47
C ASP A 469 -21.37 9.56 -1.07
N TRP A 470 -22.40 10.33 -1.48
CA TRP A 470 -23.79 9.99 -1.23
C TRP A 470 -24.21 8.69 -1.90
N ILE A 471 -23.81 8.46 -3.15
CA ILE A 471 -24.14 7.23 -3.87
C ILE A 471 -23.47 6.04 -3.22
N ILE A 472 -22.20 6.14 -2.84
CA ILE A 472 -21.52 5.10 -2.08
C ILE A 472 -22.28 4.83 -0.77
N PHE A 473 -22.67 5.86 -0.04
CA PHE A 473 -23.37 5.74 1.23
C PHE A 473 -24.73 5.08 1.11
N MET A 474 -25.53 5.51 0.15
CA MET A 474 -26.91 5.05 0.01
C MET A 474 -27.03 3.69 -0.65
N TYR A 475 -26.23 3.42 -1.65
CA TYR A 475 -26.38 2.30 -2.57
C TYR A 475 -25.14 1.40 -2.69
N GLY A 476 -24.03 1.80 -2.09
CA GLY A 476 -22.77 1.03 -2.17
C GLY A 476 -22.90 -0.37 -1.62
N ALA A 477 -21.99 -1.24 -2.05
CA ALA A 477 -21.87 -2.61 -1.61
C ALA A 477 -20.87 -2.77 -0.45
N ASN A 478 -20.84 -3.97 0.11
CA ASN A 478 -19.86 -4.37 1.13
C ASN A 478 -19.82 -3.51 2.40
N HIS A 479 -20.91 -2.78 2.69
CA HIS A 479 -21.04 -2.03 3.92
C HIS A 479 -22.50 -1.86 4.39
N ASN A 480 -22.66 -1.77 5.72
CA ASN A 480 -23.87 -1.39 6.41
C ASN A 480 -23.65 -0.07 7.18
N MET A 481 -22.96 0.89 6.54
CA MET A 481 -22.73 2.20 7.14
C MET A 481 -24.06 2.94 7.28
N GLY A 482 -24.39 3.36 8.49
CA GLY A 482 -25.62 4.05 8.80
C GLY A 482 -25.47 5.57 8.90
N HIS A 483 -24.26 6.12 8.75
CA HIS A 483 -24.04 7.57 8.76
C HIS A 483 -23.05 8.01 7.68
N LEU A 484 -23.29 9.22 7.17
CA LEU A 484 -22.39 9.98 6.30
C LEU A 484 -22.12 11.33 6.96
N TRP A 485 -20.89 11.81 6.98
CA TRP A 485 -20.56 13.12 7.55
C TRP A 485 -19.82 14.00 6.54
N HIS A 486 -20.47 15.08 6.14
CA HIS A 486 -19.87 16.13 5.32
C HIS A 486 -19.49 17.35 6.15
N ASP A 487 -18.24 17.75 6.10
CA ASP A 487 -17.76 18.96 6.79
C ASP A 487 -17.92 20.20 5.90
N ASN A 488 -18.07 21.37 6.54
CA ASN A 488 -18.36 22.67 5.92
C ASN A 488 -17.52 22.97 4.66
N GLY A 489 -16.26 22.59 4.64
CA GLY A 489 -15.38 22.91 3.52
C GLY A 489 -15.73 22.23 2.19
N LEU A 490 -16.67 21.26 2.16
CA LEU A 490 -17.26 20.75 0.93
C LEU A 490 -18.36 21.67 0.41
N PHE A 491 -18.98 22.47 1.29
CA PHE A 491 -20.11 23.34 0.93
C PHE A 491 -19.71 24.80 0.68
N ASP A 492 -18.52 25.24 1.11
CA ASP A 492 -18.08 26.64 1.00
C ASP A 492 -18.08 27.16 -0.43
N HIS A 493 -17.80 26.31 -1.40
CA HIS A 493 -17.70 26.67 -2.83
C HIS A 493 -18.97 26.36 -3.63
N ILE A 494 -19.90 25.56 -3.09
CA ILE A 494 -21.16 25.23 -3.78
C ILE A 494 -22.11 26.43 -3.68
N ASP A 495 -22.76 26.79 -4.78
CA ASP A 495 -23.75 27.86 -4.82
C ASP A 495 -24.89 27.62 -3.80
N PRO A 496 -25.41 28.64 -3.13
CA PRO A 496 -26.47 28.49 -2.14
C PRO A 496 -27.73 27.75 -2.64
N ARG A 497 -28.07 27.88 -3.92
CA ARG A 497 -29.25 27.20 -4.51
C ARG A 497 -29.00 25.68 -4.58
N GLN A 498 -27.83 25.27 -5.04
CA GLN A 498 -27.47 23.87 -5.10
C GLN A 498 -27.32 23.27 -3.70
N ARG A 499 -26.79 24.03 -2.73
CA ARG A 499 -26.75 23.60 -1.33
C ARG A 499 -28.15 23.36 -0.76
N ALA A 500 -29.08 24.30 -0.96
CA ALA A 500 -30.46 24.15 -0.53
C ALA A 500 -31.14 22.94 -1.19
N LYS A 501 -31.00 22.82 -2.51
CA LYS A 501 -31.51 21.66 -3.25
C LYS A 501 -30.91 20.35 -2.73
N TRP A 502 -29.60 20.31 -2.48
CA TRP A 502 -28.93 19.15 -1.88
C TRP A 502 -29.53 18.78 -0.53
N LEU A 503 -29.72 19.73 0.36
CA LEU A 503 -30.31 19.49 1.69
C LEU A 503 -31.72 18.93 1.56
N SER A 504 -32.56 19.50 0.71
CA SER A 504 -33.92 19.04 0.41
C SER A 504 -33.92 17.58 -0.07
N LEU A 505 -33.04 17.24 -1.03
CA LEU A 505 -32.87 15.86 -1.54
C LEU A 505 -32.45 14.89 -0.44
N VAL A 506 -31.48 15.27 0.39
CA VAL A 506 -30.99 14.45 1.51
C VAL A 506 -32.08 14.22 2.54
N MET A 507 -32.79 15.26 2.95
CA MET A 507 -33.90 15.17 3.92
C MET A 507 -35.01 14.24 3.40
N SER A 508 -35.38 14.38 2.14
CA SER A 508 -36.38 13.51 1.51
C SER A 508 -35.88 12.04 1.41
N ALA A 509 -34.65 11.81 0.96
CA ALA A 509 -34.11 10.47 0.76
C ALA A 509 -33.84 9.72 2.08
N LEU A 510 -33.59 10.42 3.17
CA LEU A 510 -33.35 9.81 4.48
C LEU A 510 -34.66 9.53 5.25
N LYS A 511 -35.78 10.05 4.83
CA LYS A 511 -37.08 9.78 5.48
C LYS A 511 -37.32 8.26 5.42
N ASP A 512 -37.56 7.67 6.59
CA ASP A 512 -37.80 6.21 6.75
C ASP A 512 -36.66 5.30 6.26
N SER A 513 -35.46 5.85 5.97
CA SER A 513 -34.29 5.07 5.52
C SER A 513 -33.54 4.38 6.66
N GLY A 514 -33.76 4.85 7.89
CA GLY A 514 -32.98 4.47 9.06
C GLY A 514 -31.50 4.88 8.98
N LYS A 515 -31.12 5.80 8.08
CA LYS A 515 -29.74 6.31 7.91
C LYS A 515 -29.64 7.76 8.40
N GLN A 516 -28.41 8.22 8.65
CA GLN A 516 -28.06 9.55 9.17
C GLN A 516 -27.16 10.29 8.18
N CYS A 517 -27.41 11.56 7.95
CA CYS A 517 -26.47 12.47 7.30
C CYS A 517 -26.11 13.60 8.28
N ILE A 518 -24.84 13.71 8.63
CA ILE A 518 -24.34 14.74 9.53
C ILE A 518 -23.66 15.80 8.67
N ILE A 519 -24.04 17.05 8.83
CA ILE A 519 -23.49 18.16 8.04
C ILE A 519 -23.01 19.25 9.00
N SER A 520 -21.73 19.59 8.90
CA SER A 520 -21.19 20.74 9.62
C SER A 520 -21.20 21.96 8.70
N LEU A 521 -21.77 23.08 9.13
CA LEU A 521 -21.91 24.29 8.34
C LEU A 521 -21.43 25.52 9.11
N ASN A 522 -21.00 26.56 8.40
CA ASN A 522 -20.94 27.88 8.96
C ASN A 522 -22.33 28.54 8.92
N THR A 523 -22.58 29.56 9.75
CA THR A 523 -23.86 30.23 9.82
C THR A 523 -24.26 30.90 8.50
N GLU A 524 -23.30 31.40 7.72
CA GLU A 524 -23.58 32.01 6.42
C GLU A 524 -24.12 30.96 5.43
N ASN A 525 -23.44 29.81 5.32
CA ASN A 525 -23.92 28.71 4.47
C ASN A 525 -25.30 28.21 4.93
N TYR A 526 -25.49 28.04 6.24
CA TYR A 526 -26.74 27.59 6.81
C TYR A 526 -27.88 28.59 6.53
N SER A 527 -27.70 29.88 6.84
CA SER A 527 -28.71 30.89 6.64
C SER A 527 -29.07 31.08 5.17
N SER A 528 -28.06 31.05 4.26
CA SER A 528 -28.30 31.15 2.83
C SER A 528 -29.08 29.95 2.28
N MET A 529 -28.88 28.75 2.85
CA MET A 529 -29.65 27.56 2.48
C MET A 529 -31.11 27.68 2.96
N LEU A 530 -31.32 28.03 4.23
CA LEU A 530 -32.65 28.16 4.80
C LEU A 530 -33.52 29.13 4.01
N SER A 531 -32.96 30.26 3.56
CA SER A 531 -33.71 31.28 2.80
C SER A 531 -34.22 30.80 1.44
N LEU A 532 -33.74 29.66 0.96
CA LEU A 532 -34.02 29.07 -0.37
C LEU A 532 -34.86 27.80 -0.28
N LEU A 533 -35.07 27.26 0.92
CA LEU A 533 -35.92 26.09 1.17
C LEU A 533 -37.42 26.52 1.27
N GLY A 534 -38.30 25.57 1.01
CA GLY A 534 -39.70 25.70 1.32
C GLY A 534 -39.94 25.84 2.84
N GLU A 535 -41.11 26.36 3.23
CA GLU A 535 -41.43 26.63 4.66
C GLU A 535 -41.30 25.35 5.53
N GLU A 536 -41.89 24.24 5.10
CA GLU A 536 -41.80 22.95 5.81
C GLU A 536 -40.38 22.42 5.88
N GLU A 537 -39.64 22.50 4.79
CA GLU A 537 -38.25 22.06 4.73
C GLU A 537 -37.35 22.94 5.61
N SER A 538 -37.59 24.24 5.63
CA SER A 538 -36.86 25.18 6.47
C SER A 538 -37.06 24.88 7.96
N ILE A 539 -38.31 24.59 8.38
CA ILE A 539 -38.63 24.15 9.76
C ILE A 539 -37.87 22.84 10.07
N SER A 540 -37.99 21.85 9.20
CA SER A 540 -37.32 20.56 9.39
C SER A 540 -35.78 20.70 9.46
N ALA A 541 -35.21 21.62 8.67
CA ALA A 541 -33.77 21.91 8.74
C ALA A 541 -33.38 22.61 10.04
N GLN A 542 -34.23 23.47 10.58
CA GLN A 542 -34.02 24.10 11.90
C GLN A 542 -34.08 23.07 13.03
N ASP A 543 -35.06 22.18 12.99
CA ASP A 543 -35.21 21.09 13.97
C ASP A 543 -34.04 20.09 13.89
N SER A 544 -33.38 20.02 12.73
CA SER A 544 -32.20 19.16 12.53
C SER A 544 -30.91 19.69 13.18
N VAL A 545 -30.91 20.89 13.75
CA VAL A 545 -29.71 21.48 14.37
C VAL A 545 -29.45 20.86 15.75
N ILE A 546 -28.43 20.05 15.85
CA ILE A 546 -28.03 19.38 17.10
C ILE A 546 -27.05 20.20 17.94
N ALA A 547 -26.34 21.13 17.32
CA ALA A 547 -25.39 22.01 18.02
C ALA A 547 -25.18 23.33 17.28
N SER A 548 -25.23 24.45 18.05
CA SER A 548 -24.80 25.77 17.61
C SER A 548 -23.54 26.18 18.38
N LEU A 549 -22.45 26.39 17.65
CA LEU A 549 -21.15 26.72 18.21
C LEU A 549 -20.75 28.13 17.83
N PHE A 550 -20.34 28.94 18.82
CA PHE A 550 -20.00 30.35 18.61
C PHE A 550 -18.52 30.59 18.94
N GLY A 551 -17.92 31.54 18.24
CA GLY A 551 -16.51 31.93 18.44
C GLY A 551 -16.31 33.12 19.38
N ASP A 552 -17.37 33.67 19.96
CA ASP A 552 -17.37 34.87 20.79
C ASP A 552 -16.73 34.65 22.17
N ALA A 553 -16.89 33.47 22.72
CA ALA A 553 -16.30 33.09 24.00
C ALA A 553 -15.87 31.64 24.01
N PRO A 554 -14.86 31.25 24.80
CA PRO A 554 -14.40 29.87 24.89
C PRO A 554 -15.50 28.86 25.25
N GLU A 555 -16.38 29.23 26.17
CA GLU A 555 -17.52 28.42 26.65
C GLU A 555 -18.57 28.14 25.58
N HIS A 556 -18.58 28.91 24.49
CA HIS A 556 -19.51 28.72 23.39
C HIS A 556 -18.95 27.78 22.30
N LYS A 557 -17.71 27.40 22.42
CA LYS A 557 -17.06 26.40 21.52
C LYS A 557 -17.38 24.96 21.94
N LEU A 558 -17.09 24.00 21.08
CA LEU A 558 -17.33 22.56 21.32
C LEU A 558 -16.69 22.07 22.63
N LEU A 559 -15.44 22.45 22.88
CA LEU A 559 -14.71 22.04 24.08
C LEU A 559 -15.03 22.89 25.31
N GLY A 560 -15.67 24.05 25.12
CA GLY A 560 -15.87 25.03 26.18
C GLY A 560 -14.59 25.69 26.68
N ILE A 561 -13.50 25.50 25.98
CA ILE A 561 -12.19 26.12 26.25
C ILE A 561 -11.52 26.60 24.96
N GLN A 562 -10.53 27.46 25.09
CA GLN A 562 -9.64 27.83 23.99
C GLN A 562 -8.46 26.87 23.96
N ILE A 563 -8.21 26.22 22.83
CA ILE A 563 -7.02 25.38 22.57
C ILE A 563 -6.10 26.10 21.60
#